data_f574eea8d22285da01f9f925967111ee
#
_entry.id   f574eea8d22285da01f9f925967111ee
#
_cell.length_a   1.000
_cell.length_b   1.000
_cell.length_c   1.000
_cell.angle_alpha   90.00
_cell.angle_beta   90.00
_cell.angle_gamma   90.00
#
_symmetry.space_group_name_H-M   'P 1'
#
loop_
_entity.id
_entity.type
_entity.pdbx_description
1 polymer ?
#
loop_
_entity_poly.entity_id
_entity_poly.type
_entity_poly.pdbx_seq_one_letter_code
_entity_poly.pdbx_strand_id
1 'polypeptide(L)'
;KRQIGAILTTLALPPDTPLAMNCGSCTRCFAACPGKALSHERFNPWRCKSYLTQKKEVLNEEEKNILRKTPLIFGCDECQKCCPLNENAAYSPLPETGADRIPRLERETLEQISNRRFTKEYGEYAFSWRGRPVLLRNMDIIEKK
;
A
#
# COMPACT_ATOMS: atom_id res chain seq x y z
N LYS A 1 -3.10 -9.36 -6.45
CA LYS A 1 -3.09 -8.91 -5.04
C LYS A 1 -4.27 -9.52 -4.32
N ARG A 2 -4.11 -9.86 -3.05
CA ARG A 2 -5.14 -10.44 -2.19
C ARG A 2 -5.23 -9.66 -0.89
N GLN A 3 -6.43 -9.50 -0.36
CA GLN A 3 -6.65 -9.04 1.00
C GLN A 3 -6.95 -10.26 1.86
N ILE A 4 -6.38 -10.31 3.06
CA ILE A 4 -6.58 -11.40 4.02
C ILE A 4 -7.64 -10.94 5.01
N GLY A 5 -8.68 -11.73 5.18
CA GLY A 5 -9.72 -11.56 6.20
C GLY A 5 -9.85 -12.81 7.06
N ALA A 6 -10.52 -12.68 8.19
CA ALA A 6 -10.83 -13.79 9.07
C ALA A 6 -12.28 -13.67 9.56
N ILE A 7 -12.93 -14.83 9.71
CA ILE A 7 -14.28 -14.93 10.30
C ILE A 7 -14.18 -15.90 11.47
N LEU A 8 -14.60 -15.43 12.66
CA LEU A 8 -14.75 -16.29 13.82
C LEU A 8 -16.10 -16.98 13.77
N THR A 9 -16.10 -18.32 13.90
CA THR A 9 -17.32 -19.12 13.85
C THR A 9 -17.26 -20.28 14.84
N THR A 10 -18.43 -20.72 15.31
CA THR A 10 -18.59 -21.94 16.11
C THR A 10 -18.84 -23.17 15.26
N LEU A 11 -18.94 -23.04 13.94
CA LEU A 11 -19.09 -24.16 13.03
C LEU A 11 -17.79 -24.97 12.99
N ALA A 12 -17.89 -26.27 13.13
CA ALA A 12 -16.78 -27.21 12.94
C ALA A 12 -16.55 -27.41 11.44
N LEU A 13 -15.65 -26.60 10.86
CA LEU A 13 -15.25 -26.70 9.46
C LEU A 13 -13.95 -27.52 9.36
N PRO A 14 -13.85 -28.47 8.43
CA PRO A 14 -12.59 -29.17 8.17
C PRO A 14 -11.56 -28.17 7.61
N PRO A 15 -10.28 -28.27 8.00
CA PRO A 15 -9.24 -27.44 7.43
C PRO A 15 -8.95 -27.80 5.98
N ASP A 16 -8.66 -26.81 5.16
CA ASP A 16 -8.14 -27.03 3.81
C ASP A 16 -6.71 -27.58 3.83
N THR A 17 -6.32 -28.26 2.76
CA THR A 17 -4.94 -28.69 2.56
C THR A 17 -4.07 -27.47 2.18
N PRO A 18 -2.96 -27.22 2.90
CA PRO A 18 -2.04 -26.16 2.54
C PRO A 18 -1.52 -26.30 1.10
N LEU A 19 -1.41 -25.18 0.38
CA LEU A 19 -0.81 -25.18 -0.95
C LEU A 19 0.67 -25.53 -0.87
N ALA A 20 1.14 -26.40 -1.76
CA ALA A 20 2.57 -26.75 -1.89
C ALA A 20 3.44 -25.61 -2.47
N MET A 21 2.83 -24.51 -2.90
CA MET A 21 3.50 -23.38 -3.55
C MET A 21 4.25 -22.53 -2.54
N ASN A 22 5.53 -22.25 -2.82
CA ASN A 22 6.39 -21.42 -2.00
C ASN A 22 7.29 -20.51 -2.87
N CYS A 23 8.04 -19.60 -2.24
CA CYS A 23 8.93 -18.68 -2.94
C CYS A 23 10.26 -19.30 -3.36
N GLY A 24 10.62 -20.49 -2.87
CA GLY A 24 11.94 -21.10 -3.09
C GLY A 24 13.09 -20.14 -2.76
N SER A 25 14.04 -20.01 -3.67
CA SER A 25 15.20 -19.09 -3.54
C SER A 25 14.95 -17.68 -4.09
N CYS A 26 13.72 -17.34 -4.46
CA CYS A 26 13.39 -16.06 -5.08
C CYS A 26 13.49 -14.91 -4.06
N THR A 27 14.24 -13.85 -4.41
CA THR A 27 14.43 -12.64 -3.58
C THR A 27 14.01 -11.35 -4.29
N ARG A 28 13.26 -11.42 -5.40
CA ARG A 28 12.87 -10.24 -6.20
C ARG A 28 12.19 -9.14 -5.35
N CYS A 29 11.29 -9.52 -4.45
CA CYS A 29 10.59 -8.57 -3.59
C CYS A 29 11.52 -7.88 -2.57
N PHE A 30 12.60 -8.54 -2.13
CA PHE A 30 13.60 -7.92 -1.25
C PHE A 30 14.40 -6.85 -2.01
N ALA A 31 14.82 -7.18 -3.24
CA ALA A 31 15.55 -6.25 -4.09
C ALA A 31 14.70 -5.02 -4.46
N ALA A 32 13.43 -5.22 -4.81
CA ALA A 32 12.51 -4.17 -5.23
C ALA A 32 12.00 -3.29 -4.06
N CYS A 33 12.13 -3.73 -2.80
CA CYS A 33 11.58 -3.01 -1.66
C CYS A 33 12.28 -1.67 -1.42
N PRO A 34 11.59 -0.51 -1.52
CA PRO A 34 12.20 0.81 -1.32
C PRO A 34 12.84 0.97 0.06
N GLY A 35 12.18 0.44 1.10
CA GLY A 35 12.64 0.53 2.48
C GLY A 35 13.52 -0.63 2.92
N LYS A 36 13.77 -1.64 2.05
CA LYS A 36 14.44 -2.89 2.46
C LYS A 36 13.77 -3.52 3.69
N ALA A 37 12.44 -3.53 3.67
CA ALA A 37 11.61 -4.00 4.78
C ALA A 37 11.47 -5.53 4.83
N LEU A 38 11.87 -6.24 3.77
CA LEU A 38 11.68 -7.68 3.61
C LEU A 38 13.03 -8.42 3.66
N SER A 39 13.07 -9.54 4.37
CA SER A 39 14.14 -10.52 4.33
C SER A 39 13.56 -11.94 4.40
N HIS A 40 14.39 -12.97 4.33
CA HIS A 40 13.94 -14.36 4.51
C HIS A 40 13.37 -14.64 5.90
N GLU A 41 13.92 -13.97 6.91
CA GLU A 41 13.61 -14.24 8.31
C GLU A 41 12.43 -13.41 8.82
N ARG A 42 12.28 -12.16 8.31
CA ARG A 42 11.33 -11.20 8.90
C ARG A 42 10.88 -10.12 7.94
N PHE A 43 9.75 -9.54 8.29
CA PHE A 43 9.25 -8.28 7.75
C PHE A 43 9.38 -7.18 8.81
N ASN A 44 10.03 -6.07 8.45
CA ASN A 44 10.09 -4.88 9.28
C ASN A 44 9.07 -3.84 8.81
N PRO A 45 7.89 -3.74 9.45
CA PRO A 45 6.83 -2.83 9.02
C PRO A 45 7.23 -1.36 9.09
N TRP A 46 8.11 -0.99 10.04
CA TRP A 46 8.57 0.39 10.24
C TRP A 46 9.40 0.94 9.08
N ARG A 47 9.97 0.07 8.26
CA ARG A 47 10.69 0.41 7.03
C ARG A 47 9.83 0.29 5.78
N CYS A 48 8.61 -0.22 5.91
CA CYS A 48 7.71 -0.39 4.76
C CYS A 48 7.20 0.97 4.26
N LYS A 49 7.44 1.29 2.99
CA LYS A 49 6.94 2.54 2.39
C LYS A 49 5.43 2.68 2.55
N SER A 50 4.65 1.61 2.43
CA SER A 50 3.20 1.65 2.63
C SER A 50 2.84 2.13 4.04
N TYR A 51 3.53 1.67 5.07
CA TYR A 51 3.37 2.16 6.43
C TYR A 51 3.77 3.64 6.55
N LEU A 52 4.94 4.01 6.04
CA LEU A 52 5.48 5.36 6.13
C LEU A 52 4.59 6.40 5.45
N THR A 53 3.95 6.05 4.32
CA THR A 53 2.99 6.95 3.66
C THR A 53 1.75 7.23 4.51
N GLN A 54 1.49 6.42 5.53
CA GLN A 54 0.31 6.49 6.39
C GLN A 54 0.65 6.95 7.83
N LYS A 55 1.92 7.04 8.17
CA LYS A 55 2.40 7.52 9.47
C LYS A 55 2.01 9.00 9.65
N LYS A 56 1.38 9.37 10.79
CA LYS A 56 0.98 10.75 11.08
C LYS A 56 2.12 11.59 11.64
N GLU A 57 3.01 10.95 12.37
CA GLU A 57 4.16 11.58 13.01
C GLU A 57 5.13 12.15 11.97
N VAL A 58 5.97 13.06 12.42
CA VAL A 58 7.03 13.63 11.59
C VAL A 58 7.98 12.52 11.14
N LEU A 59 8.28 12.49 9.85
CA LEU A 59 9.21 11.53 9.27
C LEU A 59 10.64 12.04 9.43
N ASN A 60 11.55 11.17 9.85
CA ASN A 60 12.97 11.45 9.84
C ASN A 60 13.54 11.38 8.40
N GLU A 61 14.81 11.75 8.20
CA GLU A 61 15.39 11.83 6.85
C GLU A 61 15.51 10.45 6.17
N GLU A 62 15.76 9.38 6.93
CA GLU A 62 15.80 8.04 6.36
C GLU A 62 14.40 7.63 5.82
N GLU A 63 13.36 7.89 6.59
CA GLU A 63 11.97 7.63 6.21
C GLU A 63 11.56 8.45 4.99
N LYS A 64 11.93 9.74 4.92
CA LYS A 64 11.70 10.60 3.74
C LYS A 64 12.43 10.07 2.51
N ASN A 65 13.67 9.61 2.67
CA ASN A 65 14.44 9.01 1.59
C ASN A 65 13.78 7.74 1.04
N ILE A 66 13.14 6.94 1.89
CA ILE A 66 12.33 5.79 1.45
C ILE A 66 11.13 6.26 0.63
N LEU A 67 10.44 7.33 1.04
CA LEU A 67 9.30 7.87 0.29
C LEU A 67 9.71 8.35 -1.11
N ARG A 68 10.85 9.04 -1.24
CA ARG A 68 11.35 9.58 -2.52
C ARG A 68 11.68 8.53 -3.57
N LYS A 69 11.87 7.26 -3.20
CA LYS A 69 12.26 6.19 -4.13
C LYS A 69 11.19 5.81 -5.15
N THR A 70 9.92 6.13 -4.92
CA THR A 70 8.84 5.94 -5.91
C THR A 70 7.85 7.11 -5.82
N PRO A 71 7.10 7.43 -6.90
CA PRO A 71 6.19 8.58 -6.92
C PRO A 71 4.89 8.37 -6.14
N LEU A 72 4.68 7.21 -5.52
CA LEU A 72 3.45 6.89 -4.82
C LEU A 72 3.33 7.68 -3.50
N ILE A 73 2.30 8.50 -3.40
CA ILE A 73 2.00 9.30 -2.20
C ILE A 73 1.23 8.53 -1.13
N PHE A 74 0.65 7.39 -1.48
CA PHE A 74 -0.07 6.50 -0.57
C PHE A 74 0.15 5.04 -0.97
N GLY A 75 0.39 4.18 0.03
CA GLY A 75 0.64 2.77 -0.21
C GLY A 75 1.97 2.47 -0.90
N CYS A 76 2.22 1.19 -1.16
CA CYS A 76 3.37 0.72 -1.93
C CYS A 76 3.15 -0.74 -2.28
N ASP A 77 3.31 -1.09 -3.54
CA ASP A 77 3.11 -2.44 -4.04
C ASP A 77 4.31 -2.99 -4.82
N GLU A 78 5.49 -2.38 -4.68
CA GLU A 78 6.68 -2.78 -5.45
C GLU A 78 7.04 -4.27 -5.25
N CYS A 79 6.89 -4.78 -4.02
CA CYS A 79 7.09 -6.20 -3.73
C CYS A 79 6.04 -7.11 -4.40
N GLN A 80 4.83 -6.62 -4.64
CA GLN A 80 3.77 -7.37 -5.33
C GLN A 80 3.91 -7.31 -6.85
N LYS A 81 4.36 -6.17 -7.36
CA LYS A 81 4.55 -5.96 -8.82
C LYS A 81 5.67 -6.83 -9.38
N CYS A 82 6.76 -7.01 -8.64
CA CYS A 82 7.92 -7.80 -9.07
C CYS A 82 7.78 -9.31 -8.80
N CYS A 83 6.70 -9.74 -8.14
CA CYS A 83 6.52 -11.14 -7.75
C CYS A 83 6.12 -12.02 -8.94
N PRO A 84 6.89 -13.07 -9.30
CA PRO A 84 6.55 -13.95 -10.42
C PRO A 84 5.19 -14.63 -10.26
N LEU A 85 4.77 -14.91 -9.02
CA LEU A 85 3.47 -15.51 -8.73
C LEU A 85 2.29 -14.57 -9.03
N ASN A 86 2.55 -13.29 -9.29
CA ASN A 86 1.54 -12.30 -9.67
C ASN A 86 1.54 -11.97 -11.17
N GLU A 87 2.53 -12.43 -11.95
CA GLU A 87 2.66 -12.09 -13.38
C GLU A 87 1.41 -12.48 -14.18
N ASN A 88 0.86 -13.67 -13.90
CA ASN A 88 -0.32 -14.21 -14.57
C ASN A 88 -1.58 -14.19 -13.67
N ALA A 89 -1.60 -13.36 -12.63
CA ALA A 89 -2.76 -13.28 -11.75
C ALA A 89 -3.94 -12.67 -12.50
N ALA A 90 -5.06 -13.40 -12.56
CA ALA A 90 -6.30 -12.90 -13.14
C ALA A 90 -6.79 -11.65 -12.40
N TYR A 91 -7.39 -10.72 -13.16
CA TYR A 91 -8.11 -9.62 -12.56
C TYR A 91 -9.33 -10.14 -11.77
N SER A 92 -9.69 -9.39 -10.73
CA SER A 92 -10.91 -9.70 -9.98
C SER A 92 -12.13 -9.65 -10.91
N PRO A 93 -13.02 -10.66 -10.87
CA PRO A 93 -14.26 -10.64 -11.63
C PRO A 93 -15.30 -9.68 -11.04
N LEU A 94 -15.05 -9.13 -9.85
CA LEU A 94 -15.99 -8.24 -9.17
C LEU A 94 -15.97 -6.85 -9.83
N PRO A 95 -17.11 -6.36 -10.33
CA PRO A 95 -17.21 -5.05 -11.01
C PRO A 95 -16.69 -3.89 -10.14
N GLU A 96 -16.93 -3.97 -8.83
CA GLU A 96 -16.54 -2.96 -7.84
C GLU A 96 -15.04 -2.74 -7.76
N THR A 97 -14.24 -3.74 -8.11
CA THR A 97 -12.77 -3.62 -8.08
C THR A 97 -12.21 -2.80 -9.24
N GLY A 98 -13.01 -2.53 -10.26
CA GLY A 98 -12.64 -1.75 -11.45
C GLY A 98 -13.30 -0.38 -11.53
N ALA A 99 -14.42 -0.18 -10.78
CA ALA A 99 -15.16 1.06 -10.77
C ALA A 99 -14.41 2.17 -10.01
N ASP A 100 -14.63 3.40 -10.42
CA ASP A 100 -14.25 4.63 -9.69
C ASP A 100 -12.79 4.73 -9.22
N ARG A 101 -11.86 4.18 -10.00
CA ARG A 101 -10.44 4.31 -9.68
C ARG A 101 -9.99 5.75 -9.89
N ILE A 102 -9.36 6.32 -8.88
CA ILE A 102 -8.66 7.61 -8.99
C ILE A 102 -7.20 7.31 -9.30
N PRO A 103 -6.75 7.52 -10.56
CA PRO A 103 -5.38 7.19 -10.98
C PRO A 103 -4.37 8.17 -10.39
N ARG A 104 -4.79 9.40 -10.13
CA ARG A 104 -3.95 10.49 -9.62
C ARG A 104 -4.77 11.47 -8.79
N LEU A 105 -4.17 11.97 -7.73
CA LEU A 105 -4.68 13.08 -6.94
C LEU A 105 -3.85 14.32 -7.28
N GLU A 106 -4.53 15.39 -7.71
CA GLU A 106 -3.87 16.65 -8.02
C GLU A 106 -3.66 17.46 -6.74
N ARG A 107 -2.47 18.07 -6.61
CA ARG A 107 -2.08 18.88 -5.45
C ARG A 107 -3.08 20.03 -5.22
N GLU A 108 -3.36 20.77 -6.28
CA GLU A 108 -4.24 21.94 -6.24
C GLU A 108 -5.62 21.59 -5.70
N THR A 109 -6.17 20.45 -6.12
CA THR A 109 -7.44 19.94 -5.62
C THR A 109 -7.37 19.65 -4.12
N LEU A 110 -6.28 19.01 -3.67
CA LEU A 110 -6.10 18.71 -2.24
C LEU A 110 -5.88 19.94 -1.40
N GLU A 111 -5.24 21.00 -1.91
CA GLU A 111 -5.00 22.26 -1.20
C GLU A 111 -6.28 23.09 -1.05
N GLN A 112 -7.12 23.13 -2.07
CA GLN A 112 -8.33 23.94 -2.10
C GLN A 112 -9.52 23.29 -1.34
N ILE A 113 -9.55 21.98 -1.21
CA ILE A 113 -10.66 21.28 -0.57
C ILE A 113 -10.54 21.35 0.96
N SER A 114 -11.65 21.62 1.66
CA SER A 114 -11.70 21.53 3.12
C SER A 114 -11.62 20.06 3.60
N ASN A 115 -11.18 19.83 4.85
CA ASN A 115 -11.14 18.48 5.41
C ASN A 115 -12.52 17.80 5.41
N ARG A 116 -13.58 18.54 5.69
CA ARG A 116 -14.95 18.02 5.67
C ARG A 116 -15.36 17.57 4.26
N ARG A 117 -15.05 18.39 3.25
CA ARG A 117 -15.35 18.06 1.85
C ARG A 117 -14.48 16.90 1.37
N PHE A 118 -13.19 16.88 1.73
CA PHE A 118 -12.31 15.75 1.44
C PHE A 118 -12.86 14.42 1.97
N THR A 119 -13.32 14.38 3.22
CA THR A 119 -13.92 13.17 3.80
C THR A 119 -15.21 12.78 3.08
N LYS A 120 -16.03 13.77 2.66
CA LYS A 120 -17.26 13.49 1.91
C LYS A 120 -16.99 12.92 0.52
N GLU A 121 -15.99 13.44 -0.20
CA GLU A 121 -15.69 13.03 -1.58
C GLU A 121 -14.83 11.77 -1.66
N TYR A 122 -13.91 11.59 -0.71
CA TYR A 122 -12.90 10.52 -0.76
C TYR A 122 -12.98 9.53 0.39
N GLY A 123 -13.99 9.62 1.26
CA GLY A 123 -14.08 8.81 2.48
C GLY A 123 -14.09 7.31 2.26
N GLU A 124 -14.58 6.84 1.13
CA GLU A 124 -14.63 5.41 0.76
C GLU A 124 -13.30 4.88 0.22
N TYR A 125 -12.35 5.76 -0.12
CA TYR A 125 -11.05 5.35 -0.63
C TYR A 125 -10.05 5.11 0.50
N ALA A 126 -9.26 4.06 0.39
CA ALA A 126 -8.27 3.68 1.39
C ALA A 126 -7.26 4.79 1.70
N PHE A 127 -6.93 5.66 0.76
CA PHE A 127 -5.99 6.75 0.98
C PHE A 127 -6.53 7.88 1.87
N SER A 128 -7.84 7.94 2.09
CA SER A 128 -8.48 9.03 2.84
C SER A 128 -8.37 8.88 4.37
N TRP A 129 -8.19 7.67 4.88
CA TRP A 129 -8.31 7.36 6.29
C TRP A 129 -7.37 8.12 7.24
N ARG A 130 -6.22 8.58 6.73
CA ARG A 130 -5.28 9.44 7.50
C ARG A 130 -5.49 10.92 7.27
N GLY A 131 -6.38 11.25 6.34
CA GLY A 131 -6.74 12.62 6.01
C GLY A 131 -5.79 13.29 5.01
N ARG A 132 -6.28 14.38 4.44
CA ARG A 132 -5.62 15.21 3.45
C ARG A 132 -4.20 15.69 3.83
N PRO A 133 -3.93 16.14 5.08
CA PRO A 133 -2.60 16.66 5.43
C PRO A 133 -1.47 15.65 5.25
N VAL A 134 -1.73 14.36 5.48
CA VAL A 134 -0.72 13.30 5.29
C VAL A 134 -0.38 13.12 3.82
N LEU A 135 -1.37 13.22 2.93
CA LEU A 135 -1.15 13.15 1.49
C LEU A 135 -0.32 14.33 0.98
N LEU A 136 -0.67 15.56 1.39
CA LEU A 136 0.08 16.77 1.03
C LEU A 136 1.52 16.71 1.53
N ARG A 137 1.74 16.30 2.79
CA ARG A 137 3.09 16.07 3.32
C ARG A 137 3.89 15.09 2.45
N ASN A 138 3.27 13.99 2.03
CA ASN A 138 3.94 12.98 1.21
C ASN A 138 4.28 13.54 -0.19
N MET A 139 3.39 14.35 -0.79
CA MET A 139 3.68 15.08 -2.03
C MET A 139 4.90 15.99 -1.85
N ASP A 140 4.92 16.81 -0.78
CA ASP A 140 6.05 17.69 -0.48
C ASP A 140 7.38 16.96 -0.38
N ILE A 141 7.38 15.78 0.27
CA ILE A 141 8.60 14.99 0.44
C ILE A 141 9.07 14.38 -0.88
N ILE A 142 8.15 13.92 -1.71
CA ILE A 142 8.46 13.23 -2.97
C ILE A 142 8.89 14.23 -4.05
N GLU A 143 8.31 15.42 -4.10
CA GLU A 143 8.60 16.47 -5.08
C GLU A 143 9.88 17.25 -4.76
N LYS A 144 10.21 17.43 -3.48
CA LYS A 144 11.49 18.00 -3.05
C LYS A 144 12.60 16.95 -3.22
N LYS A 145 13.22 16.94 -4.37
CA LYS A 145 14.44 16.14 -4.62
C LYS A 145 15.66 16.72 -3.91
#